data_6f920648e3dbb2a2b43bc9fdaa4e0660
#
_entry.id   6f920648e3dbb2a2b43bc9fdaa4e0660
#
_cell.length_a   1.000
_cell.length_b   1.000
_cell.length_c   1.000
_cell.angle_alpha   90.00
_cell.angle_beta   90.00
_cell.angle_gamma   90.00
#
_symmetry.space_group_name_H-M   'P 1'
#
loop_
_entity.id
_entity.type
_entity.pdbx_description
1 polymer ?
#
loop_
_entity_poly.entity_id
_entity_poly.type
_entity_poly.pdbx_seq_one_letter_code
_entity_poly.pdbx_strand_id
1 'polypeptide(L)'
;MAHYALLVIGLDVHEQIAPYYIHSEAESYPMYLQEFEILKIEKLYGVRRENIIEFSQALENFTKMNSGYNDDGYFYLSNLNPRGKWKYYEIGGRWSGILRLKENLSQEAILKNHIIENQIKNGAKIRNPEMLWEDTQILKPSDDKLSNTFHSTTARLKDIDFGRIEMVYDPKLKGSKYGNFLGYAFLKDYKWFDKGRLGVQAYPDVSEKTDASWILEWTELLDTVAEEEYLTVVDCEV
;
A
#
# COMPACT_ATOMS: atom_id res chain seq x y z
N MET A 1 -10.13 -0.60 11.75
CA MET A 1 -8.91 -0.84 10.96
C MET A 1 -9.05 -0.07 9.66
N ALA A 2 -8.04 0.70 9.31
CA ALA A 2 -8.07 1.51 8.10
C ALA A 2 -7.50 0.71 6.92
N HIS A 3 -8.18 0.77 5.77
CA HIS A 3 -7.74 0.15 4.53
C HIS A 3 -7.33 1.23 3.54
N TYR A 4 -6.34 0.92 2.72
CA TYR A 4 -5.90 1.81 1.64
C TYR A 4 -5.44 1.01 0.41
N ALA A 5 -5.56 1.65 -0.76
CA ALA A 5 -5.09 1.08 -2.01
C ALA A 5 -3.60 1.39 -2.21
N LEU A 6 -2.80 0.35 -2.38
CA LEU A 6 -1.41 0.38 -2.81
C LEU A 6 -1.33 -0.05 -4.26
N LEU A 7 -0.66 0.72 -5.10
CA LEU A 7 -0.28 0.31 -6.45
C LEU A 7 1.15 -0.19 -6.45
N VAL A 8 1.35 -1.43 -6.88
CA VAL A 8 2.68 -2.04 -7.00
C VAL A 8 3.04 -2.19 -8.48
N ILE A 9 4.24 -1.77 -8.84
CA ILE A 9 4.77 -1.89 -10.19
C ILE A 9 5.76 -3.05 -10.26
N GLY A 10 5.59 -3.91 -11.27
CA GLY A 10 6.40 -5.11 -11.50
C GLY A 10 5.67 -6.39 -11.15
N LEU A 11 6.37 -7.51 -11.29
CA LEU A 11 5.81 -8.86 -11.09
C LEU A 11 6.14 -9.47 -9.73
N ASP A 12 7.11 -8.91 -9.03
CA ASP A 12 7.61 -9.34 -7.73
C ASP A 12 6.85 -8.69 -6.54
N VAL A 13 5.54 -8.60 -6.68
CA VAL A 13 4.63 -7.87 -5.77
C VAL A 13 4.87 -8.23 -4.30
N HIS A 14 4.88 -9.53 -3.97
CA HIS A 14 5.06 -9.99 -2.59
C HIS A 14 6.45 -9.67 -2.03
N GLU A 15 7.48 -9.76 -2.87
CA GLU A 15 8.87 -9.45 -2.49
C GLU A 15 9.05 -7.95 -2.24
N GLN A 16 8.42 -7.10 -3.06
CA GLN A 16 8.47 -5.65 -2.88
C GLN A 16 7.73 -5.18 -1.63
N ILE A 17 6.59 -5.79 -1.30
CA ILE A 17 5.76 -5.42 -0.14
C ILE A 17 6.39 -5.90 1.18
N ALA A 18 7.05 -7.07 1.19
CA ALA A 18 7.54 -7.72 2.41
C ALA A 18 8.37 -6.82 3.34
N PRO A 19 9.29 -5.95 2.86
CA PRO A 19 10.09 -5.08 3.74
C PRO A 19 9.29 -4.07 4.55
N TYR A 20 8.01 -3.87 4.22
CA TYR A 20 7.11 -2.90 4.84
C TYR A 20 6.08 -3.54 5.78
N TYR A 21 6.25 -4.82 6.11
CA TYR A 21 5.43 -5.49 7.12
C TYR A 21 5.77 -4.94 8.51
N ILE A 22 4.74 -4.50 9.25
CA ILE A 22 4.93 -3.78 10.52
C ILE A 22 5.56 -4.65 11.62
N HIS A 23 5.26 -5.95 11.62
CA HIS A 23 5.80 -6.89 12.61
C HIS A 23 7.08 -7.60 12.15
N SER A 24 7.75 -7.13 11.09
CA SER A 24 9.10 -7.59 10.80
C SER A 24 10.01 -7.23 11.95
N GLU A 25 10.83 -8.18 12.38
CA GLU A 25 11.77 -7.97 13.49
C GLU A 25 12.70 -6.79 13.22
N ALA A 26 12.79 -5.90 14.20
CA ALA A 26 13.70 -4.76 14.21
C ALA A 26 14.42 -4.72 15.55
N GLU A 27 15.63 -4.14 15.57
CA GLU A 27 16.28 -3.79 16.82
C GLU A 27 15.42 -2.79 17.59
N SER A 28 15.38 -2.93 18.92
CA SER A 28 14.62 -2.02 19.77
C SER A 28 15.12 -0.58 19.61
N TYR A 29 14.22 0.34 19.36
CA TYR A 29 14.53 1.76 19.23
C TYR A 29 13.50 2.62 19.99
N PRO A 30 13.89 3.83 20.45
CA PRO A 30 12.98 4.70 21.18
C PRO A 30 11.91 5.31 20.24
N MET A 31 10.68 5.18 20.67
CA MET A 31 9.52 5.86 20.11
C MET A 31 9.09 6.99 21.03
N TYR A 32 9.27 8.22 20.58
CA TYR A 32 8.93 9.40 21.36
C TYR A 32 7.46 9.74 21.28
N LEU A 33 6.89 10.11 22.45
CA LEU A 33 5.49 10.47 22.54
C LEU A 33 5.21 11.84 21.95
N GLN A 34 4.07 11.91 21.29
CA GLN A 34 3.51 13.16 20.83
C GLN A 34 2.72 13.87 21.95
N GLU A 35 2.52 15.18 21.83
CA GLU A 35 1.78 15.97 22.80
C GLU A 35 0.39 15.40 23.11
N PHE A 36 -0.34 14.95 22.09
CA PHE A 36 -1.68 14.35 22.29
C PHE A 36 -1.64 13.02 23.04
N GLU A 37 -0.57 12.23 22.91
CA GLU A 37 -0.37 10.98 23.63
C GLU A 37 -0.02 11.25 25.09
N ILE A 38 0.83 12.24 25.33
CA ILE A 38 1.16 12.72 26.67
C ILE A 38 -0.13 13.15 27.40
N LEU A 39 -0.92 14.02 26.78
CA LEU A 39 -2.21 14.48 27.35
C LEU A 39 -3.18 13.32 27.61
N LYS A 40 -3.20 12.33 26.74
CA LYS A 40 -4.03 11.14 26.91
C LYS A 40 -3.61 10.32 28.13
N ILE A 41 -2.31 10.13 28.34
CA ILE A 41 -1.77 9.39 29.48
C ILE A 41 -2.01 10.17 30.78
N GLU A 42 -1.74 11.48 30.80
CA GLU A 42 -2.05 12.35 31.94
C GLU A 42 -3.50 12.21 32.39
N LYS A 43 -4.42 12.25 31.43
CA LYS A 43 -5.86 12.12 31.69
C LYS A 43 -6.27 10.74 32.18
N LEU A 44 -5.69 9.68 31.57
CA LEU A 44 -6.09 8.29 31.83
C LEU A 44 -5.59 7.80 33.20
N TYR A 45 -4.38 8.19 33.58
CA TYR A 45 -3.72 7.71 34.79
C TYR A 45 -3.70 8.76 35.92
N GLY A 46 -4.14 9.99 35.67
CA GLY A 46 -4.14 11.06 36.66
C GLY A 46 -2.73 11.54 37.07
N VAL A 47 -1.75 11.29 36.20
CA VAL A 47 -0.35 11.68 36.38
C VAL A 47 -0.03 12.98 35.66
N ARG A 48 1.06 13.62 36.02
CA ARG A 48 1.56 14.81 35.35
C ARG A 48 2.93 14.56 34.75
N ARG A 49 3.19 15.09 33.57
CA ARG A 49 4.48 14.96 32.87
C ARG A 49 5.67 15.52 33.64
N GLU A 50 5.45 16.50 34.52
CA GLU A 50 6.53 17.04 35.34
C GLU A 50 7.05 16.04 36.38
N ASN A 51 6.26 15.02 36.74
CA ASN A 51 6.70 13.90 37.57
C ASN A 51 7.16 12.77 36.69
N ILE A 52 8.44 12.81 36.29
CA ILE A 52 9.05 11.89 35.33
C ILE A 52 8.86 10.42 35.74
N ILE A 53 9.00 10.12 37.04
CA ILE A 53 8.93 8.73 37.53
C ILE A 53 7.50 8.18 37.38
N GLU A 54 6.51 8.91 37.90
CA GLU A 54 5.10 8.49 37.81
C GLU A 54 4.61 8.43 36.37
N PHE A 55 5.01 9.42 35.56
CA PHE A 55 4.63 9.42 34.14
C PHE A 55 5.25 8.25 33.37
N SER A 56 6.54 7.94 33.58
CA SER A 56 7.20 6.79 32.95
C SER A 56 6.54 5.46 33.35
N GLN A 57 6.15 5.29 34.61
CA GLN A 57 5.40 4.13 35.08
C GLN A 57 4.01 4.03 34.42
N ALA A 58 3.30 5.16 34.30
CA ALA A 58 2.02 5.22 33.61
C ALA A 58 2.15 4.88 32.12
N LEU A 59 3.21 5.37 31.47
CA LEU A 59 3.53 5.08 30.08
C LEU A 59 3.84 3.59 29.87
N GLU A 60 4.64 2.98 30.74
CA GLU A 60 4.91 1.54 30.70
C GLU A 60 3.63 0.71 30.89
N ASN A 61 2.76 1.13 31.80
CA ASN A 61 1.45 0.50 31.99
C ASN A 61 0.53 0.67 30.80
N PHE A 62 0.61 1.79 30.07
CA PHE A 62 -0.18 2.07 28.89
C PHE A 62 0.30 1.28 27.66
N THR A 63 1.61 1.27 27.40
CA THR A 63 2.23 0.63 26.21
C THR A 63 2.50 -0.85 26.41
N LYS A 64 2.70 -1.31 27.67
CA LYS A 64 3.26 -2.63 28.04
C LYS A 64 4.69 -2.84 27.53
N MET A 65 5.42 -1.77 27.30
CA MET A 65 6.78 -1.74 26.80
C MET A 65 7.70 -0.97 27.76
N ASN A 66 8.99 -1.31 27.76
CA ASN A 66 9.97 -0.53 28.53
C ASN A 66 9.93 0.93 28.10
N SER A 67 9.82 1.82 29.06
CA SER A 67 9.60 3.24 28.83
C SER A 67 10.61 4.08 29.63
N GLY A 68 10.84 5.31 29.19
CA GLY A 68 11.74 6.22 29.84
C GLY A 68 11.56 7.67 29.43
N TYR A 69 12.51 8.48 29.91
CA TYR A 69 12.61 9.90 29.59
C TYR A 69 14.09 10.26 29.34
N ASN A 70 14.35 11.08 28.32
CA ASN A 70 15.67 11.66 28.04
C ASN A 70 15.51 13.09 27.49
N ASP A 71 16.57 13.66 26.94
CA ASP A 71 16.58 15.04 26.42
C ASP A 71 15.60 15.27 25.27
N ASP A 72 15.24 14.20 24.52
CA ASP A 72 14.28 14.25 23.41
C ASP A 72 12.82 14.04 23.90
N GLY A 73 12.62 13.69 25.18
CA GLY A 73 11.29 13.52 25.77
C GLY A 73 10.97 12.12 26.29
N TYR A 74 9.68 11.88 26.48
CA TYR A 74 9.17 10.56 26.90
C TYR A 74 9.15 9.61 25.72
N PHE A 75 9.63 8.37 25.95
CA PHE A 75 9.68 7.32 24.93
C PHE A 75 9.33 5.95 25.51
N TYR A 76 8.96 5.04 24.62
CA TYR A 76 8.93 3.60 24.88
C TYR A 76 9.80 2.87 23.82
N LEU A 77 10.33 1.70 24.19
CA LEU A 77 11.15 0.90 23.27
C LEU A 77 10.23 0.07 22.36
N SER A 78 10.30 0.33 21.08
CA SER A 78 9.57 -0.40 20.05
C SER A 78 10.50 -1.33 19.30
N ASN A 79 10.02 -2.54 18.99
CA ASN A 79 10.66 -3.49 18.09
C ASN A 79 9.88 -3.68 16.78
N LEU A 80 8.87 -2.83 16.54
CA LEU A 80 8.15 -2.82 15.29
C LEU A 80 9.04 -2.30 14.16
N ASN A 81 8.80 -2.77 12.95
CA ASN A 81 9.53 -2.30 11.78
C ASN A 81 9.34 -0.78 11.60
N PRO A 82 10.42 0.06 11.69
CA PRO A 82 10.29 1.50 11.53
C PRO A 82 9.81 1.92 10.13
N ARG A 83 9.97 1.05 9.13
CA ARG A 83 9.42 1.25 7.78
C ARG A 83 8.07 0.60 7.59
N GLY A 84 7.48 0.03 8.65
CA GLY A 84 6.24 -0.71 8.59
C GLY A 84 5.07 0.14 8.10
N LYS A 85 4.36 -0.35 7.09
CA LYS A 85 3.24 0.34 6.45
C LYS A 85 1.94 -0.46 6.51
N TRP A 86 2.00 -1.78 6.70
CA TRP A 86 0.85 -2.67 6.66
C TRP A 86 0.98 -3.82 7.67
N LYS A 87 -0.17 -4.32 8.15
CA LYS A 87 -0.31 -5.53 8.98
C LYS A 87 -0.82 -6.71 8.19
N TYR A 88 -1.74 -6.46 7.29
CA TYR A 88 -2.33 -7.43 6.39
C TYR A 88 -2.46 -6.82 5.01
N TYR A 89 -2.35 -7.62 3.97
CA TYR A 89 -2.66 -7.21 2.61
C TYR A 89 -3.31 -8.34 1.81
N GLU A 90 -4.07 -7.95 0.81
CA GLU A 90 -4.71 -8.83 -0.16
C GLU A 90 -4.56 -8.28 -1.57
N ILE A 91 -4.17 -9.12 -2.53
CA ILE A 91 -4.11 -8.73 -3.94
C ILE A 91 -5.52 -8.41 -4.43
N GLY A 92 -5.76 -7.17 -4.76
CA GLY A 92 -7.06 -6.63 -5.11
C GLY A 92 -7.92 -6.33 -3.90
N GLY A 93 -8.27 -7.30 -3.08
CA GLY A 93 -9.14 -7.13 -1.94
C GLY A 93 -10.40 -6.33 -2.28
N ARG A 94 -10.63 -5.19 -1.61
CA ARG A 94 -11.76 -4.26 -1.86
C ARG A 94 -11.74 -3.63 -3.24
N TRP A 95 -10.58 -3.56 -3.88
CA TRP A 95 -10.36 -2.98 -5.22
C TRP A 95 -10.13 -4.06 -6.28
N SER A 96 -10.58 -5.30 -6.04
CA SER A 96 -10.45 -6.38 -7.00
C SER A 96 -11.17 -6.02 -8.30
N GLY A 97 -10.47 -6.19 -9.44
CA GLY A 97 -11.01 -5.89 -10.77
C GLY A 97 -11.18 -4.39 -11.06
N ILE A 98 -10.54 -3.49 -10.31
CA ILE A 98 -10.65 -2.03 -10.50
C ILE A 98 -10.02 -1.55 -11.81
N LEU A 99 -8.96 -2.23 -12.29
CA LEU A 99 -8.32 -1.89 -13.55
C LEU A 99 -9.25 -2.27 -14.70
N ARG A 100 -9.53 -1.30 -15.57
CA ARG A 100 -10.33 -1.49 -16.78
C ARG A 100 -9.40 -1.73 -17.95
N LEU A 101 -9.54 -2.87 -18.61
CA LEU A 101 -8.78 -3.15 -19.82
C LEU A 101 -9.42 -2.47 -21.03
N LYS A 102 -8.60 -2.08 -22.01
CA LYS A 102 -9.05 -1.50 -23.27
C LYS A 102 -9.92 -2.49 -24.04
N GLU A 103 -11.03 -2.03 -24.61
CA GLU A 103 -11.99 -2.88 -25.35
C GLU A 103 -11.42 -3.46 -26.65
N ASN A 104 -10.41 -2.80 -27.21
CA ASN A 104 -9.75 -3.24 -28.44
C ASN A 104 -8.57 -4.22 -28.23
N LEU A 105 -8.36 -4.71 -27.00
CA LEU A 105 -7.35 -5.71 -26.73
C LEU A 105 -7.70 -7.04 -27.39
N SER A 106 -6.66 -7.75 -27.85
CA SER A 106 -6.82 -9.12 -28.29
C SER A 106 -7.20 -10.04 -27.11
N GLN A 107 -7.95 -11.11 -27.38
CA GLN A 107 -8.26 -12.11 -26.36
C GLN A 107 -7.00 -12.67 -25.70
N GLU A 108 -5.92 -12.81 -26.45
CA GLU A 108 -4.61 -13.24 -25.95
C GLU A 108 -4.06 -12.25 -24.90
N ALA A 109 -4.11 -10.93 -25.16
CA ALA A 109 -3.62 -9.92 -24.23
C ALA A 109 -4.46 -9.91 -22.94
N ILE A 110 -5.78 -10.04 -23.04
CA ILE A 110 -6.68 -10.15 -21.90
C ILE A 110 -6.33 -11.39 -21.07
N LEU A 111 -6.18 -12.54 -21.72
CA LEU A 111 -5.86 -13.79 -21.03
C LEU A 111 -4.49 -13.72 -20.34
N LYS A 112 -3.47 -13.12 -20.97
CA LYS A 112 -2.16 -12.90 -20.36
C LYS A 112 -2.27 -12.11 -19.05
N ASN A 113 -3.01 -11.01 -19.03
CA ASN A 113 -3.22 -10.21 -17.81
C ASN A 113 -3.86 -11.06 -16.69
N HIS A 114 -4.89 -11.84 -16.99
CA HIS A 114 -5.56 -12.69 -15.99
C HIS A 114 -4.69 -13.86 -15.50
N ILE A 115 -3.85 -14.45 -16.36
CA ILE A 115 -2.90 -15.48 -15.93
C ILE A 115 -1.90 -14.88 -14.95
N ILE A 116 -1.32 -13.74 -15.26
CA ILE A 116 -0.38 -13.03 -14.38
C ILE A 116 -1.04 -12.67 -13.06
N GLU A 117 -2.26 -12.13 -13.10
CA GLU A 117 -3.03 -11.83 -11.88
C GLU A 117 -3.20 -13.06 -10.99
N ASN A 118 -3.61 -14.20 -11.55
CA ASN A 118 -3.78 -15.44 -10.80
C ASN A 118 -2.46 -15.96 -10.22
N GLN A 119 -1.36 -15.83 -10.97
CA GLN A 119 -0.05 -16.22 -10.48
C GLN A 119 0.41 -15.36 -9.31
N ILE A 120 0.24 -14.04 -9.40
CA ILE A 120 0.54 -13.12 -8.31
C ILE A 120 -0.34 -13.45 -7.09
N LYS A 121 -1.65 -13.61 -7.25
CA LYS A 121 -2.57 -13.98 -6.15
C LYS A 121 -2.16 -15.27 -5.43
N ASN A 122 -1.60 -16.23 -6.16
CA ASN A 122 -1.14 -17.50 -5.61
C ASN A 122 0.31 -17.45 -5.07
N GLY A 123 0.93 -16.28 -5.03
CA GLY A 123 2.30 -16.10 -4.52
C GLY A 123 3.38 -16.71 -5.42
N ALA A 124 3.09 -16.94 -6.70
CA ALA A 124 4.05 -17.48 -7.63
C ALA A 124 5.12 -16.45 -7.99
N LYS A 125 6.39 -16.90 -8.09
CA LYS A 125 7.48 -16.08 -8.57
C LYS A 125 7.49 -16.10 -10.10
N ILE A 126 7.07 -14.99 -10.69
CA ILE A 126 7.02 -14.84 -12.15
C ILE A 126 8.36 -14.30 -12.63
N ARG A 127 9.18 -15.17 -13.22
CA ARG A 127 10.50 -14.78 -13.73
C ARG A 127 10.46 -14.31 -15.20
N ASN A 128 9.58 -14.91 -15.99
CA ASN A 128 9.40 -14.55 -17.39
C ASN A 128 7.93 -14.74 -17.79
N PRO A 129 7.15 -13.65 -17.97
CA PRO A 129 5.74 -13.73 -18.35
C PRO A 129 5.50 -14.39 -19.72
N GLU A 130 6.45 -14.31 -20.64
CA GLU A 130 6.33 -14.91 -21.97
C GLU A 130 6.41 -16.44 -21.93
N MET A 131 7.22 -17.01 -21.03
CA MET A 131 7.31 -18.47 -20.86
C MET A 131 6.03 -19.09 -20.30
N LEU A 132 5.27 -18.33 -19.51
CA LEU A 132 3.97 -18.82 -18.97
C LEU A 132 2.93 -19.04 -20.06
N TRP A 133 3.08 -18.36 -21.20
CA TRP A 133 2.17 -18.48 -22.33
C TRP A 133 2.30 -19.81 -23.06
N GLU A 134 3.54 -20.32 -23.23
CA GLU A 134 3.79 -21.60 -23.91
C GLU A 134 3.19 -22.77 -23.13
N ASP A 135 3.24 -22.73 -21.80
CA ASP A 135 2.70 -23.76 -20.92
C ASP A 135 1.18 -23.68 -20.74
N THR A 136 0.57 -22.52 -20.97
CA THR A 136 -0.86 -22.26 -20.67
C THR A 136 -1.79 -22.37 -21.87
N GLN A 137 -1.30 -22.72 -23.06
CA GLN A 137 -2.14 -23.00 -24.24
C GLN A 137 -3.22 -24.08 -24.00
N ILE A 138 -3.13 -24.79 -22.87
CA ILE A 138 -4.07 -25.86 -22.46
C ILE A 138 -5.37 -25.29 -21.84
N LEU A 139 -5.39 -24.05 -21.38
CA LEU A 139 -6.54 -23.44 -20.71
C LEU A 139 -7.25 -22.44 -21.62
N LYS A 140 -7.96 -22.89 -22.65
CA LYS A 140 -8.97 -22.05 -23.32
C LYS A 140 -10.13 -21.86 -22.35
N PRO A 141 -10.49 -20.62 -21.92
CA PRO A 141 -11.71 -20.40 -21.18
C PRO A 141 -12.89 -20.85 -22.03
N SER A 142 -13.85 -21.55 -21.43
CA SER A 142 -15.13 -21.76 -22.08
C SER A 142 -15.80 -20.40 -22.34
N ASP A 143 -16.40 -20.22 -23.48
CA ASP A 143 -17.00 -18.96 -23.98
C ASP A 143 -18.00 -18.30 -23.02
N ASP A 144 -18.54 -19.05 -22.04
CA ASP A 144 -19.56 -18.57 -21.09
C ASP A 144 -19.00 -17.71 -19.93
N LYS A 145 -17.68 -17.56 -19.76
CA LYS A 145 -17.07 -16.74 -18.69
C LYS A 145 -16.55 -15.38 -19.13
N LEU A 146 -16.79 -14.99 -20.36
CA LEU A 146 -16.24 -13.76 -20.98
C LEU A 146 -16.89 -12.44 -20.52
N SER A 147 -17.98 -12.45 -19.77
CA SER A 147 -18.72 -11.21 -19.42
C SER A 147 -17.99 -10.27 -18.45
N ASN A 148 -16.92 -10.73 -17.77
CA ASN A 148 -16.09 -9.91 -16.86
C ASN A 148 -14.63 -9.75 -17.31
N THR A 149 -14.33 -9.99 -18.56
CA THR A 149 -12.94 -10.08 -19.07
C THR A 149 -12.18 -8.76 -19.13
N PHE A 150 -12.91 -7.62 -19.07
CA PHE A 150 -12.29 -6.29 -19.10
C PHE A 150 -11.99 -5.70 -17.73
N HIS A 151 -12.13 -6.48 -16.67
CA HIS A 151 -11.81 -6.11 -15.29
C HIS A 151 -10.62 -6.92 -14.81
N SER A 152 -9.62 -6.27 -14.28
CA SER A 152 -8.43 -6.94 -13.75
C SER A 152 -7.94 -6.23 -12.48
N THR A 153 -7.24 -6.97 -11.66
CA THR A 153 -6.50 -6.43 -10.49
C THR A 153 -5.04 -6.19 -10.87
N THR A 154 -4.56 -6.91 -11.90
CA THR A 154 -3.21 -6.80 -12.42
C THR A 154 -3.24 -6.70 -13.94
N ALA A 155 -2.61 -5.67 -14.50
CA ALA A 155 -2.54 -5.49 -15.95
C ALA A 155 -1.28 -4.72 -16.36
N ARG A 156 -0.84 -4.88 -17.62
CA ARG A 156 0.21 -4.03 -18.19
C ARG A 156 -0.31 -2.61 -18.37
N LEU A 157 0.57 -1.63 -18.13
CA LEU A 157 0.20 -0.22 -18.23
C LEU A 157 -0.49 0.10 -19.57
N LYS A 158 0.07 -0.38 -20.69
CA LYS A 158 -0.47 -0.15 -22.03
C LYS A 158 -1.87 -0.73 -22.28
N ASP A 159 -2.25 -1.74 -21.51
CA ASP A 159 -3.53 -2.46 -21.67
C ASP A 159 -4.68 -1.79 -20.88
N ILE A 160 -4.37 -0.83 -20.02
CA ILE A 160 -5.33 -0.16 -19.13
C ILE A 160 -6.01 1.01 -19.84
N ASP A 161 -7.33 1.09 -19.69
CA ASP A 161 -8.13 2.26 -20.05
C ASP A 161 -8.43 3.10 -18.79
N PHE A 162 -7.56 4.06 -18.52
CA PHE A 162 -7.67 4.93 -17.36
C PHE A 162 -8.93 5.81 -17.37
N GLY A 163 -9.47 6.11 -18.53
CA GLY A 163 -10.71 6.88 -18.66
C GLY A 163 -11.93 6.19 -18.09
N ARG A 164 -11.89 4.86 -17.91
CA ARG A 164 -12.97 4.02 -17.39
C ARG A 164 -12.78 3.56 -15.96
N ILE A 165 -11.67 3.94 -15.30
CA ILE A 165 -11.43 3.59 -13.92
C ILE A 165 -12.19 4.58 -13.01
N GLU A 166 -13.04 4.03 -12.16
CA GLU A 166 -13.77 4.77 -11.13
C GLU A 166 -13.14 4.51 -9.75
N MET A 167 -11.88 4.83 -9.59
CA MET A 167 -11.24 4.78 -8.28
C MET A 167 -11.36 6.16 -7.65
N VAL A 168 -12.44 6.37 -6.91
CA VAL A 168 -12.78 7.66 -6.35
C VAL A 168 -12.01 7.88 -5.06
N TYR A 169 -10.98 8.71 -5.10
CA TYR A 169 -10.48 9.37 -3.91
C TYR A 169 -11.02 10.82 -3.81
N ASP A 170 -11.16 11.55 -4.92
CA ASP A 170 -11.75 12.88 -4.95
C ASP A 170 -12.30 13.23 -6.35
N PRO A 171 -13.61 13.65 -6.47
CA PRO A 171 -14.20 14.10 -7.73
C PRO A 171 -13.58 15.39 -8.30
N LYS A 172 -12.71 16.09 -7.58
CA LYS A 172 -11.98 17.27 -8.06
C LYS A 172 -10.83 16.95 -9.02
N LEU A 173 -10.50 15.66 -9.21
CA LEU A 173 -9.42 15.18 -10.08
C LEU A 173 -9.73 15.20 -11.59
N LYS A 174 -10.77 15.87 -12.01
CA LYS A 174 -11.11 16.02 -13.42
C LYS A 174 -9.97 16.68 -14.19
N GLY A 175 -9.28 15.88 -15.01
CA GLY A 175 -8.23 16.37 -15.91
C GLY A 175 -6.86 15.69 -15.78
N SER A 176 -6.68 14.75 -14.87
CA SER A 176 -5.47 13.92 -14.84
C SER A 176 -5.37 13.06 -16.11
N LYS A 177 -4.17 12.89 -16.66
CA LYS A 177 -3.85 11.94 -17.75
C LYS A 177 -4.33 10.51 -17.44
N TYR A 178 -4.36 10.15 -16.16
CA TYR A 178 -4.78 8.84 -15.66
C TYR A 178 -6.21 8.85 -15.10
N GLY A 179 -7.03 9.82 -15.48
CA GLY A 179 -8.43 9.91 -15.05
C GLY A 179 -8.58 9.99 -13.52
N ASN A 180 -9.47 9.18 -12.98
CA ASN A 180 -9.72 9.08 -11.53
C ASN A 180 -8.86 7.99 -10.86
N PHE A 181 -7.84 7.46 -11.53
CA PHE A 181 -6.97 6.42 -10.97
C PHE A 181 -5.96 7.02 -10.01
N LEU A 182 -6.26 6.94 -8.73
CA LEU A 182 -5.42 7.45 -7.64
C LEU A 182 -5.48 6.51 -6.45
N GLY A 183 -4.36 5.90 -6.10
CA GLY A 183 -4.19 5.16 -4.86
C GLY A 183 -3.65 6.04 -3.73
N TYR A 184 -3.59 5.48 -2.54
CA TYR A 184 -2.99 6.14 -1.38
C TYR A 184 -1.48 5.95 -1.31
N ALA A 185 -0.99 4.81 -1.83
CA ALA A 185 0.42 4.47 -1.86
C ALA A 185 0.84 3.86 -3.20
N PHE A 186 2.11 4.02 -3.52
CA PHE A 186 2.75 3.55 -4.75
C PHE A 186 4.07 2.87 -4.38
N LEU A 187 4.35 1.71 -4.96
CA LEU A 187 5.54 0.91 -4.71
C LEU A 187 6.18 0.50 -6.02
N LYS A 188 7.42 0.93 -6.25
CA LYS A 188 8.21 0.58 -7.43
C LYS A 188 9.67 0.41 -7.02
N ASP A 189 10.32 -0.62 -7.53
CA ASP A 189 11.74 -0.90 -7.28
C ASP A 189 12.09 -0.90 -5.78
N TYR A 190 11.21 -1.51 -4.94
CA TYR A 190 11.32 -1.55 -3.48
C TYR A 190 11.29 -0.18 -2.79
N LYS A 191 10.83 0.88 -3.49
CA LYS A 191 10.66 2.22 -2.94
C LYS A 191 9.19 2.53 -2.73
N TRP A 192 8.86 2.87 -1.49
CA TRP A 192 7.52 3.20 -1.07
C TRP A 192 7.29 4.71 -1.12
N PHE A 193 6.22 5.11 -1.77
CA PHE A 193 5.70 6.46 -1.82
C PHE A 193 4.27 6.44 -1.30
N ASP A 194 3.89 7.39 -0.48
CA ASP A 194 2.51 7.51 0.02
C ASP A 194 2.10 8.96 0.21
N LYS A 195 0.80 9.15 0.39
CA LYS A 195 0.23 10.46 0.69
C LYS A 195 0.66 10.98 2.07
N GLY A 196 1.04 10.10 2.97
CA GLY A 196 1.48 10.37 4.34
C GLY A 196 0.59 9.71 5.40
N ARG A 197 1.08 9.64 6.65
CA ARG A 197 0.39 9.11 7.83
C ARG A 197 -0.25 7.73 7.71
N LEU A 198 0.33 6.84 6.93
CA LEU A 198 -0.01 5.42 6.96
C LEU A 198 0.89 4.66 7.92
N GLY A 199 0.29 3.74 8.63
CA GLY A 199 0.97 2.84 9.55
C GLY A 199 0.54 3.05 11.00
N VAL A 200 0.87 2.09 11.87
CA VAL A 200 0.59 2.11 13.32
C VAL A 200 1.30 3.27 14.00
N GLN A 201 2.28 3.82 13.34
CA GLN A 201 3.10 4.92 13.79
C GLN A 201 3.06 5.99 12.71
N ALA A 202 2.02 6.81 12.75
CA ALA A 202 2.12 8.13 12.14
C ALA A 202 3.31 8.82 12.80
N TYR A 203 4.49 8.77 12.13
CA TYR A 203 5.60 9.58 12.58
C TYR A 203 5.11 11.02 12.71
N PRO A 204 5.37 11.67 13.83
CA PRO A 204 4.87 13.03 14.11
C PRO A 204 5.25 14.03 13.04
N ASP A 205 6.37 13.82 12.37
CA ASP A 205 6.96 14.75 11.42
C ASP A 205 6.53 14.51 9.97
N VAL A 206 5.77 13.44 9.68
CA VAL A 206 5.23 13.22 8.34
C VAL A 206 3.91 13.95 8.21
N SER A 207 3.97 15.17 7.70
CA SER A 207 2.77 15.90 7.28
C SER A 207 2.12 15.16 6.12
N GLU A 208 0.81 14.94 6.21
CA GLU A 208 0.03 14.44 5.09
C GLU A 208 0.13 15.41 3.91
N LYS A 209 0.50 14.92 2.73
CA LYS A 209 0.53 15.70 1.51
C LYS A 209 -0.88 16.21 1.18
N THR A 210 -0.98 17.41 0.65
CA THR A 210 -2.26 17.89 0.11
C THR A 210 -2.69 17.01 -1.05
N ASP A 211 -3.99 16.94 -1.32
CA ASP A 211 -4.50 16.17 -2.45
C ASP A 211 -3.85 16.61 -3.77
N ALA A 212 -3.73 17.90 -4.00
CA ALA A 212 -3.09 18.46 -5.20
C ALA A 212 -1.62 18.02 -5.35
N SER A 213 -0.85 18.05 -4.26
CA SER A 213 0.54 17.62 -4.25
C SER A 213 0.68 16.13 -4.52
N TRP A 214 -0.19 15.30 -3.89
CA TRP A 214 -0.17 13.86 -4.09
C TRP A 214 -0.58 13.45 -5.51
N ILE A 215 -1.57 14.12 -6.09
CA ILE A 215 -1.98 13.89 -7.48
C ILE A 215 -0.85 14.15 -8.45
N LEU A 216 -0.14 15.26 -8.25
CA LEU A 216 1.01 15.59 -9.10
C LEU A 216 2.10 14.52 -8.99
N GLU A 217 2.50 14.18 -7.78
CA GLU A 217 3.50 13.13 -7.53
C GLU A 217 3.06 11.77 -8.07
N TRP A 218 1.79 11.38 -7.88
CA TRP A 218 1.22 10.14 -8.42
C TRP A 218 1.31 10.10 -9.95
N THR A 219 0.99 11.21 -10.59
CA THR A 219 1.08 11.34 -12.05
C THR A 219 2.52 11.20 -12.53
N GLU A 220 3.45 11.87 -11.85
CA GLU A 220 4.89 11.78 -12.15
C GLU A 220 5.40 10.35 -11.94
N LEU A 221 5.00 9.67 -10.88
CA LEU A 221 5.36 8.27 -10.63
C LEU A 221 4.84 7.35 -11.73
N LEU A 222 3.58 7.48 -12.13
CA LEU A 222 3.00 6.71 -13.23
C LEU A 222 3.69 7.00 -14.58
N ASP A 223 4.14 8.23 -14.82
CA ASP A 223 4.89 8.58 -16.03
C ASP A 223 6.29 7.92 -16.10
N THR A 224 6.81 7.43 -14.97
CA THR A 224 8.06 6.63 -14.93
C THR A 224 7.85 5.15 -15.26
N VAL A 225 6.61 4.69 -15.36
CA VAL A 225 6.29 3.27 -15.61
C VAL A 225 6.33 2.99 -17.10
N ALA A 226 7.07 1.97 -17.50
CA ALA A 226 7.11 1.56 -18.91
C ALA A 226 5.78 0.90 -19.33
N GLU A 227 5.41 1.03 -20.59
CA GLU A 227 4.15 0.50 -21.14
C GLU A 227 3.98 -1.01 -20.93
N GLU A 228 5.08 -1.76 -20.91
CA GLU A 228 5.09 -3.23 -20.73
C GLU A 228 5.11 -3.65 -19.25
N GLU A 229 5.33 -2.73 -18.31
CA GLU A 229 5.32 -3.06 -16.88
C GLU A 229 3.91 -3.37 -16.40
N TYR A 230 3.82 -4.32 -15.47
CA TYR A 230 2.58 -4.70 -14.83
C TYR A 230 2.30 -3.82 -13.61
N LEU A 231 1.03 -3.45 -13.48
CA LEU A 231 0.47 -2.73 -12.33
C LEU A 231 -0.43 -3.69 -11.57
N THR A 232 -0.22 -3.81 -10.26
CA THR A 232 -1.08 -4.60 -9.38
C THR A 232 -1.65 -3.73 -8.29
N VAL A 233 -2.97 -3.76 -8.12
CA VAL A 233 -3.66 -3.07 -7.00
C VAL A 233 -3.73 -4.02 -5.81
N VAL A 234 -3.35 -3.51 -4.65
CA VAL A 234 -3.29 -4.26 -3.39
C VAL A 234 -4.09 -3.53 -2.33
N ASP A 235 -4.92 -4.24 -1.61
CA ASP A 235 -5.63 -3.77 -0.42
C ASP A 235 -4.71 -3.99 0.79
N CYS A 236 -4.28 -2.90 1.41
CA CYS A 236 -3.46 -2.92 2.62
C CYS A 236 -4.27 -2.47 3.82
N GLU A 237 -4.09 -3.15 4.95
CA GLU A 237 -4.67 -2.83 6.25
C GLU A 237 -3.59 -2.41 7.25
N VAL A 238 -3.89 -1.37 8.06
CA VAL A 238 -3.06 -0.85 9.17
C VAL A 238 -3.69 -1.07 10.53
#